data_d02c70dbccc19d658c63947ee95e21a0
#
_entry.id   d02c70dbccc19d658c63947ee95e21a0
#
_cell.length_a   1.000
_cell.length_b   1.000
_cell.length_c   1.000
_cell.angle_alpha   90.00
_cell.angle_beta   90.00
_cell.angle_gamma   90.00
#
_symmetry.space_group_name_H-M   'P 1'
#
loop_
_entity.id
_entity.type
_entity.pdbx_description
1 polymer ?
#
loop_
_entity_poly.entity_id
_entity_poly.type
_entity_poly.pdbx_seq_one_letter_code
_entity_poly.pdbx_strand_id
1 'polypeptide(L)'
;MTSEEKRQFTARISQANKSELVVILFEMFDYCIEQAEDGFKTEDLQKADSYLKSAKGCVSELRGSLDMGYEISHNLYSIYTYVNRQLTASIIKRKPVNIDSVKENMEKLRKSFEEVAKQETSDRKSTRLNSSH
;
A
#
# COMPACT_ATOMS: atom_id res chain seq x y z
N MET A 1 9.03 -4.32 10.51
CA MET A 1 8.09 -3.63 11.43
C MET A 1 8.21 -4.17 12.85
N THR A 2 8.13 -3.29 13.84
CA THR A 2 8.13 -3.67 15.23
C THR A 2 6.80 -4.35 15.61
N SER A 3 6.77 -5.02 16.76
CA SER A 3 5.54 -5.67 17.26
C SER A 3 4.42 -4.65 17.50
N GLU A 4 4.76 -3.46 18.01
CA GLU A 4 3.81 -2.39 18.26
C GLU A 4 3.19 -1.89 16.95
N GLU A 5 4.02 -1.65 15.94
CA GLU A 5 3.57 -1.22 14.62
C GLU A 5 2.64 -2.24 13.97
N LYS A 6 3.00 -3.51 14.03
CA LYS A 6 2.17 -4.60 13.52
C LYS A 6 0.83 -4.66 14.23
N ARG A 7 0.84 -4.46 15.55
CA ARG A 7 -0.39 -4.47 16.35
C ARG A 7 -1.34 -3.36 15.92
N GLN A 8 -0.83 -2.15 15.73
CA GLN A 8 -1.63 -1.00 15.29
C GLN A 8 -2.28 -1.24 13.95
N PHE A 9 -1.53 -1.72 12.96
CA PHE A 9 -2.07 -2.03 11.64
C PHE A 9 -3.05 -3.19 11.71
N THR A 10 -2.75 -4.23 12.47
CA THR A 10 -3.64 -5.39 12.63
C THR A 10 -5.00 -4.96 13.21
N ALA A 11 -5.01 -4.08 14.21
CA ALA A 11 -6.25 -3.59 14.79
C ALA A 11 -7.11 -2.84 13.76
N ARG A 12 -6.48 -2.01 12.92
CA ARG A 12 -7.18 -1.30 11.86
C ARG A 12 -7.72 -2.24 10.79
N ILE A 13 -6.91 -3.22 10.40
CA ILE A 13 -7.28 -4.21 9.38
C ILE A 13 -8.51 -5.00 9.81
N SER A 14 -8.56 -5.44 11.07
CA SER A 14 -9.66 -6.27 11.57
C SER A 14 -11.01 -5.55 11.58
N GLN A 15 -11.02 -4.20 11.56
CA GLN A 15 -12.24 -3.41 11.57
C GLN A 15 -12.55 -2.78 10.20
N ALA A 16 -11.68 -2.96 9.24
CA ALA A 16 -11.79 -2.31 7.95
C ALA A 16 -12.73 -3.08 7.01
N ASN A 17 -13.51 -2.34 6.21
CA ASN A 17 -14.17 -2.93 5.05
C ASN A 17 -13.13 -3.08 3.92
N LYS A 18 -13.57 -3.62 2.77
CA LYS A 18 -12.64 -3.91 1.66
C LYS A 18 -11.91 -2.67 1.14
N SER A 19 -12.63 -1.55 0.97
CA SER A 19 -12.02 -0.31 0.47
C SER A 19 -11.07 0.31 1.50
N GLU A 20 -11.44 0.28 2.76
CA GLU A 20 -10.60 0.77 3.85
C GLU A 20 -9.33 -0.09 3.97
N LEU A 21 -9.45 -1.40 3.77
CA LEU A 21 -8.30 -2.31 3.79
C LEU A 21 -7.27 -1.94 2.73
N VAL A 22 -7.73 -1.61 1.53
CA VAL A 22 -6.83 -1.19 0.44
C VAL A 22 -6.07 0.07 0.84
N VAL A 23 -6.75 1.06 1.41
CA VAL A 23 -6.11 2.30 1.89
C VAL A 23 -5.06 2.00 2.96
N ILE A 24 -5.39 1.11 3.89
CA ILE A 24 -4.45 0.70 4.95
C ILE A 24 -3.19 0.06 4.35
N LEU A 25 -3.34 -0.77 3.32
CA LEU A 25 -2.19 -1.38 2.65
C LEU A 25 -1.28 -0.33 2.00
N PHE A 26 -1.85 0.73 1.41
CA PHE A 26 -1.06 1.84 0.89
C PHE A 26 -0.32 2.59 1.99
N GLU A 27 -0.97 2.80 3.14
CA GLU A 27 -0.32 3.46 4.28
C GLU A 27 0.82 2.63 4.84
N MET A 28 0.61 1.31 4.96
CA MET A 28 1.67 0.38 5.38
C MET A 28 2.85 0.41 4.42
N PHE A 29 2.55 0.44 3.12
CA PHE A 29 3.57 0.53 2.08
C PHE A 29 4.39 1.81 2.24
N ASP A 30 3.74 2.96 2.37
CA ASP A 30 4.41 4.25 2.52
C ASP A 30 5.32 4.25 3.75
N TYR A 31 4.82 3.73 4.86
CA TYR A 31 5.60 3.61 6.09
C TYR A 31 6.85 2.75 5.88
N CYS A 32 6.68 1.60 5.24
CA CYS A 32 7.81 0.69 4.97
C CYS A 32 8.86 1.34 4.06
N ILE A 33 8.43 2.09 3.05
CA ILE A 33 9.36 2.79 2.16
C ILE A 33 10.15 3.88 2.91
N GLU A 34 9.49 4.65 3.76
CA GLU A 34 10.16 5.66 4.58
C GLU A 34 11.24 5.04 5.46
N GLN A 35 10.91 3.91 6.10
CA GLN A 35 11.86 3.21 6.96
C GLN A 35 13.01 2.60 6.16
N ALA A 36 12.73 2.09 4.95
CA ALA A 36 13.76 1.56 4.08
C ALA A 36 14.72 2.68 3.63
N GLU A 37 14.18 3.84 3.27
CA GLU A 37 15.01 4.99 2.90
C GLU A 37 15.89 5.44 4.06
N ASP A 38 15.34 5.46 5.28
CA ASP A 38 16.11 5.78 6.47
C ASP A 38 17.24 4.77 6.68
N GLY A 39 16.94 3.49 6.48
CA GLY A 39 17.95 2.43 6.56
C GLY A 39 19.10 2.66 5.57
N PHE A 40 18.80 3.05 4.34
CA PHE A 40 19.85 3.36 3.36
C PHE A 40 20.66 4.59 3.75
N LYS A 41 20.01 5.63 4.27
CA LYS A 41 20.70 6.86 4.70
C LYS A 41 21.63 6.63 5.88
N THR A 42 21.25 5.76 6.80
CA THR A 42 22.04 5.47 7.99
C THR A 42 22.97 4.27 7.81
N GLU A 43 23.04 3.75 6.60
CA GLU A 43 23.84 2.56 6.27
C GLU A 43 23.44 1.31 7.07
N ASP A 44 22.18 1.25 7.48
CA ASP A 44 21.59 0.08 8.11
C ASP A 44 20.89 -0.76 7.02
N LEU A 45 21.68 -1.57 6.33
CA LEU A 45 21.19 -2.37 5.20
C LEU A 45 20.23 -3.46 5.62
N GLN A 46 20.37 -3.98 6.85
CA GLN A 46 19.45 -4.97 7.38
C GLN A 46 18.05 -4.37 7.57
N LYS A 47 17.99 -3.14 8.09
CA LYS A 47 16.74 -2.40 8.23
C LYS A 47 16.11 -2.14 6.87
N ALA A 48 16.90 -1.64 5.93
CA ALA A 48 16.42 -1.38 4.56
C ALA A 48 15.85 -2.64 3.92
N ASP A 49 16.57 -3.76 4.01
CA ASP A 49 16.14 -5.04 3.45
C ASP A 49 14.82 -5.51 4.06
N SER A 50 14.71 -5.45 5.38
CA SER A 50 13.51 -5.88 6.11
C SER A 50 12.28 -5.08 5.69
N TYR A 51 12.39 -3.76 5.64
CA TYR A 51 11.26 -2.90 5.27
C TYR A 51 10.93 -2.99 3.78
N LEU A 52 11.91 -3.17 2.90
CA LEU A 52 11.63 -3.40 1.47
C LEU A 52 10.85 -4.70 1.27
N LYS A 53 11.18 -5.75 2.00
CA LYS A 53 10.45 -7.02 1.95
C LYS A 53 9.01 -6.85 2.45
N SER A 54 8.81 -6.08 3.51
CA SER A 54 7.48 -5.76 4.01
C SER A 54 6.67 -4.95 2.98
N ALA A 55 7.31 -3.99 2.32
CA ALA A 55 6.68 -3.21 1.25
C ALA A 55 6.25 -4.11 0.08
N LYS A 56 7.09 -5.07 -0.30
CA LYS A 56 6.74 -6.06 -1.34
C LYS A 56 5.51 -6.87 -0.93
N GLY A 57 5.40 -7.22 0.35
CA GLY A 57 4.24 -7.91 0.87
C GLY A 57 2.95 -7.11 0.68
N CYS A 58 2.99 -5.80 0.95
CA CYS A 58 1.85 -4.92 0.73
C CYS A 58 1.46 -4.88 -0.76
N VAL A 59 2.43 -4.75 -1.65
CA VAL A 59 2.20 -4.73 -3.09
C VAL A 59 1.58 -6.04 -3.58
N SER A 60 2.07 -7.17 -3.06
CA SER A 60 1.53 -8.49 -3.41
C SER A 60 0.06 -8.62 -2.99
N GLU A 61 -0.28 -8.14 -1.80
CA GLU A 61 -1.67 -8.12 -1.33
C GLU A 61 -2.55 -7.23 -2.21
N LEU A 62 -2.07 -6.03 -2.55
CA LEU A 62 -2.81 -5.13 -3.44
C LEU A 62 -3.03 -5.76 -4.81
N ARG A 63 -1.99 -6.38 -5.37
CA ARG A 63 -2.07 -7.04 -6.67
C ARG A 63 -3.04 -8.23 -6.63
N GLY A 64 -2.98 -9.02 -5.56
CA GLY A 64 -3.86 -10.18 -5.37
C GLY A 64 -5.32 -9.80 -5.17
N SER A 65 -5.61 -8.58 -4.74
CA SER A 65 -6.98 -8.11 -4.54
C SER A 65 -7.66 -7.63 -5.81
N LEU A 66 -6.93 -7.53 -6.93
CA LEU A 66 -7.49 -7.03 -8.19
C LEU A 66 -8.47 -8.02 -8.80
N ASP A 67 -9.60 -7.50 -9.28
CA ASP A 67 -10.54 -8.25 -10.09
C ASP A 67 -10.19 -8.01 -11.56
N MET A 68 -9.58 -8.99 -12.19
CA MET A 68 -9.07 -8.89 -13.56
C MET A 68 -10.17 -8.85 -14.61
N GLY A 69 -11.44 -8.95 -14.20
CA GLY A 69 -12.58 -8.72 -15.09
C GLY A 69 -12.76 -7.27 -15.51
N TYR A 70 -12.12 -6.34 -14.81
CA TYR A 70 -12.18 -4.92 -15.12
C TYR A 70 -10.92 -4.47 -15.86
N GLU A 71 -11.10 -3.63 -16.89
CA GLU A 71 -9.99 -3.12 -17.68
C GLU A 71 -8.96 -2.37 -16.84
N ILE A 72 -9.43 -1.54 -15.89
CA ILE A 72 -8.53 -0.76 -15.02
C ILE A 72 -7.61 -1.65 -14.19
N SER A 73 -8.05 -2.87 -13.85
CA SER A 73 -7.23 -3.81 -13.08
C SER A 73 -5.96 -4.22 -13.82
N HIS A 74 -5.99 -4.28 -15.16
CA HIS A 74 -4.80 -4.61 -15.95
C HIS A 74 -3.75 -3.51 -15.84
N ASN A 75 -4.17 -2.24 -15.84
CA ASN A 75 -3.27 -1.11 -15.64
C ASN A 75 -2.67 -1.11 -14.25
N LEU A 76 -3.50 -1.35 -13.23
CA LEU A 76 -3.06 -1.43 -11.84
C LEU A 76 -2.07 -2.58 -11.65
N TYR A 77 -2.38 -3.73 -12.23
CA TYR A 77 -1.49 -4.90 -12.18
C TYR A 77 -0.11 -4.56 -12.74
N SER A 78 -0.06 -3.84 -13.86
CA SER A 78 1.20 -3.42 -14.47
C SER A 78 1.99 -2.49 -13.57
N ILE A 79 1.32 -1.53 -12.92
CA ILE A 79 1.96 -0.60 -11.98
C ILE A 79 2.51 -1.37 -10.78
N TYR A 80 1.72 -2.26 -10.18
CA TYR A 80 2.16 -3.06 -9.04
C TYR A 80 3.33 -3.96 -9.41
N THR A 81 3.31 -4.53 -10.61
CA THR A 81 4.42 -5.36 -11.10
C THR A 81 5.69 -4.53 -11.25
N TYR A 82 5.58 -3.32 -11.81
CA TYR A 82 6.70 -2.39 -11.91
C TYR A 82 7.28 -2.07 -10.53
N VAL A 83 6.42 -1.68 -9.59
CA VAL A 83 6.83 -1.36 -8.22
C VAL A 83 7.56 -2.54 -7.59
N ASN A 84 6.99 -3.74 -7.70
CA ASN A 84 7.60 -4.95 -7.14
C ASN A 84 9.00 -5.21 -7.72
N ARG A 85 9.18 -4.98 -9.02
CA ARG A 85 10.49 -5.14 -9.66
C ARG A 85 11.51 -4.13 -9.12
N GLN A 86 11.11 -2.89 -8.88
CA GLN A 86 12.01 -1.87 -8.34
C GLN A 86 12.41 -2.18 -6.90
N LEU A 87 11.46 -2.67 -6.11
CA LEU A 87 11.75 -3.09 -4.73
C LEU A 87 12.71 -4.28 -4.72
N THR A 88 12.50 -5.25 -5.58
CA THR A 88 13.40 -6.41 -5.71
C THR A 88 14.80 -5.97 -6.13
N ALA A 89 14.91 -5.06 -7.10
CA ALA A 89 16.20 -4.53 -7.54
C ALA A 89 16.90 -3.78 -6.40
N SER A 90 16.17 -3.03 -5.60
CA SER A 90 16.72 -2.32 -4.44
C SER A 90 17.26 -3.27 -3.39
N ILE A 91 16.57 -4.38 -3.16
CA ILE A 91 17.04 -5.44 -2.23
C ILE A 91 18.34 -6.05 -2.74
N ILE A 92 18.37 -6.45 -4.01
CA ILE A 92 19.52 -7.14 -4.61
C ILE A 92 20.73 -6.22 -4.68
N LYS A 93 20.53 -4.98 -5.12
CA LYS A 93 21.62 -4.01 -5.31
C LYS A 93 22.02 -3.31 -4.02
N ARG A 94 21.24 -3.45 -2.96
CA ARG A 94 21.50 -2.85 -1.65
C ARG A 94 21.60 -1.32 -1.72
N LYS A 95 20.78 -0.72 -2.58
CA LYS A 95 20.68 0.73 -2.72
C LYS A 95 19.31 1.06 -3.30
N PRO A 96 18.81 2.30 -3.11
CA PRO A 96 17.54 2.70 -3.71
C PRO A 96 17.61 2.62 -5.23
N VAL A 97 16.62 1.95 -5.84
CA VAL A 97 16.50 1.84 -7.30
C VAL A 97 15.12 2.35 -7.69
N ASN A 98 15.08 3.51 -8.36
CA ASN A 98 13.85 4.15 -8.83
C ASN A 98 12.81 4.36 -7.71
N ILE A 99 13.27 4.55 -6.48
CA ILE A 99 12.38 4.69 -5.32
C ILE A 99 11.48 5.93 -5.45
N ASP A 100 11.98 7.03 -5.99
CA ASP A 100 11.16 8.23 -6.18
C ASP A 100 10.00 7.98 -7.14
N SER A 101 10.25 7.26 -8.23
CA SER A 101 9.20 6.84 -9.17
C SER A 101 8.18 5.92 -8.51
N VAL A 102 8.66 4.97 -7.70
CA VAL A 102 7.80 4.06 -6.93
C VAL A 102 6.89 4.86 -6.00
N LYS A 103 7.45 5.80 -5.25
CA LYS A 103 6.69 6.64 -4.32
C LYS A 103 5.64 7.46 -5.05
N GLU A 104 6.01 8.07 -6.17
CA GLU A 104 5.10 8.90 -6.96
C GLU A 104 3.91 8.09 -7.49
N ASN A 105 4.18 6.93 -8.07
CA ASN A 105 3.12 6.06 -8.60
C ASN A 105 2.18 5.58 -7.50
N MET A 106 2.73 5.12 -6.38
CA MET A 106 1.93 4.59 -5.27
C MET A 106 1.12 5.70 -4.57
N GLU A 107 1.67 6.91 -4.47
CA GLU A 107 0.95 8.05 -3.89
C GLU A 107 -0.28 8.43 -4.72
N LYS A 108 -0.14 8.46 -6.04
CA LYS A 108 -1.27 8.74 -6.94
C LYS A 108 -2.38 7.71 -6.76
N LEU A 109 -2.01 6.44 -6.68
CA LEU A 109 -2.97 5.36 -6.48
C LEU A 109 -3.64 5.47 -5.10
N ARG A 110 -2.87 5.74 -4.05
CA ARG A 110 -3.40 5.90 -2.70
C ARG A 110 -4.47 6.99 -2.66
N LYS A 111 -4.20 8.14 -3.26
CA LYS A 111 -5.17 9.25 -3.30
C LYS A 111 -6.46 8.84 -4.00
N SER A 112 -6.36 8.12 -5.10
CA SER A 112 -7.53 7.64 -5.84
C SER A 112 -8.36 6.67 -5.00
N PHE A 113 -7.73 5.73 -4.32
CA PHE A 113 -8.43 4.76 -3.48
C PHE A 113 -9.02 5.41 -2.23
N GLU A 114 -8.35 6.40 -1.65
CA GLU A 114 -8.89 7.17 -0.52
C GLU A 114 -10.19 7.88 -0.91
N GLU A 115 -10.23 8.45 -2.11
CA GLU A 115 -11.43 9.12 -2.61
C GLU A 115 -12.59 8.14 -2.79
N VAL A 116 -12.32 6.96 -3.33
CA VAL A 116 -13.34 5.90 -3.48
C VAL A 116 -13.86 5.47 -2.11
N ALA A 117 -12.98 5.29 -1.13
CA ALA A 117 -13.37 4.90 0.22
C ALA A 117 -14.27 5.96 0.89
N LYS A 118 -13.96 7.23 0.68
CA LYS A 118 -14.79 8.33 1.18
C LYS A 118 -16.17 8.33 0.56
N GLN A 119 -16.26 8.14 -0.76
CA GLN A 119 -17.52 8.08 -1.48
C GLN A 119 -18.40 6.94 -0.98
N GLU A 120 -17.83 5.75 -0.80
CA GLU A 120 -18.56 4.60 -0.28
C GLU A 120 -19.10 4.84 1.11
N THR A 121 -18.32 5.48 1.98
CA THR A 121 -18.78 5.83 3.33
C THR A 121 -19.93 6.83 3.29
N SER A 122 -19.86 7.85 2.45
CA SER A 122 -20.92 8.83 2.25
C SER A 122 -22.19 8.18 1.73
N ASP A 123 -22.08 7.31 0.74
CA ASP A 123 -23.22 6.60 0.16
C ASP A 123 -23.92 5.73 1.21
N ARG A 124 -23.17 5.03 2.05
CA ARG A 124 -23.73 4.22 3.13
C ARG A 124 -24.47 5.06 4.15
N LYS A 125 -23.94 6.23 4.50
CA LYS A 125 -24.60 7.16 5.42
C LYS A 125 -25.90 7.69 4.82
N SER A 126 -25.89 8.08 3.55
CA SER A 126 -27.08 8.54 2.84
C SER A 126 -28.16 7.45 2.79
N THR A 127 -27.79 6.22 2.49
CA THR A 127 -28.69 5.08 2.45
C THR A 127 -29.31 4.82 3.82
N ARG A 128 -28.54 4.93 4.91
CA ARG A 128 -29.07 4.79 6.26
C ARG A 128 -30.10 5.86 6.58
N LEU A 129 -29.81 7.11 6.23
CA LEU A 129 -30.74 8.22 6.48
C LEU A 129 -32.04 8.02 5.70
N ASN A 130 -31.95 7.56 4.46
CA ASN A 130 -33.13 7.29 3.64
C ASN A 130 -33.95 6.12 4.18
N SER A 131 -33.31 5.10 4.72
CA SER A 131 -34.02 3.93 5.23
C SER A 131 -34.68 4.17 6.59
N SER A 132 -34.34 5.24 7.30
CA SER A 132 -34.97 5.58 8.58
C SER A 132 -36.29 6.31 8.44
N HIS A 133 -36.75 6.57 7.22
CA HIS A 133 -38.05 7.10 6.93
C HIS A 133 -39.09 6.01 6.76
#